data_54b3dca67c4faafc9d9e5f65e68801f8
#
_entry.id   54b3dca67c4faafc9d9e5f65e68801f8
#
_cell.length_a   1.000
_cell.length_b   1.000
_cell.length_c   1.000
_cell.angle_alpha   90.00
_cell.angle_beta   90.00
_cell.angle_gamma   90.00
#
_symmetry.space_group_name_H-M   'P 1'
#
loop_
_entity.id
_entity.type
_entity.pdbx_description
1 polymer ?
#
loop_
_entity_poly.entity_id
_entity_poly.type
_entity_poly.pdbx_seq_one_letter_code
_entity_poly.pdbx_strand_id
1 'polypeptide(L)'
;MEKIKDSRFELVDQAKLNSEVVVRPNISYWKDAWRRLRKNPVAMTALFVLVAIILMSVFAPILRNMDYETVVTAKKNLPPNSEFWFGSDGMGRDLFTRVWIGARVSISIAIVATLIDVVVGCLYGGIAAYCGGIVDEIMMRIVEVLNSIPSLILTLLILVVLGNGYYQLMLALCITAWTGCARMIRGQILQLRESEYVLAAEALGASPIRIITKHLLPNTIGLIILEVASTIPSVIVYETTLSFLGLGLSIPAFSLGSLLSAGQQAMAFYPYQLLFPTIVLCLIILSFNIFGDGLRDALDPKLRQ
;
A
#
# COMPACT_ATOMS: atom_id res chain seq x y z
N MET A 1 -36.39 -68.99 -4.41
CA MET A 1 -35.60 -67.80 -4.15
C MET A 1 -36.33 -66.63 -4.73
N GLU A 2 -37.14 -65.95 -3.91
CA GLU A 2 -37.92 -64.80 -4.26
C GLU A 2 -36.99 -63.56 -4.29
N LYS A 3 -36.82 -62.93 -5.43
CA LYS A 3 -36.04 -61.67 -5.54
C LYS A 3 -36.89 -60.57 -4.89
N ILE A 4 -36.57 -60.19 -3.71
CA ILE A 4 -37.10 -58.99 -3.08
C ILE A 4 -36.66 -57.79 -3.94
N LYS A 5 -37.57 -57.29 -4.76
CA LYS A 5 -37.41 -56.02 -5.46
C LYS A 5 -37.61 -54.92 -4.41
N ASP A 6 -36.52 -54.47 -3.83
CA ASP A 6 -36.56 -53.32 -2.92
C ASP A 6 -36.80 -52.06 -3.76
N SER A 7 -38.01 -51.50 -3.67
CA SER A 7 -38.44 -50.31 -4.41
C SER A 7 -37.60 -49.05 -4.14
N ARG A 8 -36.68 -49.14 -3.21
CA ARG A 8 -35.73 -48.08 -2.88
C ARG A 8 -34.53 -48.07 -3.84
N PHE A 9 -34.37 -49.11 -4.67
CA PHE A 9 -33.27 -49.22 -5.64
C PHE A 9 -33.86 -49.32 -7.08
N GLU A 10 -34.54 -48.27 -7.53
CA GLU A 10 -34.87 -48.12 -8.94
C GLU A 10 -33.65 -47.54 -9.66
N LEU A 11 -33.30 -48.13 -10.82
CA LEU A 11 -32.32 -47.57 -11.73
C LEU A 11 -32.84 -46.22 -12.18
N VAL A 12 -32.20 -45.14 -11.72
CA VAL A 12 -32.52 -43.80 -12.14
C VAL A 12 -32.13 -43.65 -13.61
N ASP A 13 -33.12 -43.32 -14.43
CA ASP A 13 -32.92 -43.06 -15.85
C ASP A 13 -31.86 -41.94 -16.02
N GLN A 14 -30.78 -42.27 -16.74
CA GLN A 14 -29.67 -41.32 -16.98
C GLN A 14 -30.18 -40.01 -17.62
N ALA A 15 -31.30 -40.02 -18.33
CA ALA A 15 -31.94 -38.81 -18.86
C ALA A 15 -32.57 -37.92 -17.76
N LYS A 16 -32.92 -38.49 -16.59
CA LYS A 16 -33.37 -37.73 -15.40
C LYS A 16 -32.23 -37.31 -14.48
N LEU A 17 -31.01 -37.83 -14.68
CA LEU A 17 -29.79 -37.40 -14.06
C LEU A 17 -29.14 -36.18 -14.78
N ASN A 18 -29.86 -35.51 -15.66
CA ASN A 18 -29.61 -34.12 -15.98
C ASN A 18 -29.91 -33.28 -14.73
N SER A 19 -29.31 -33.66 -13.59
CA SER A 19 -28.98 -32.74 -12.55
C SER A 19 -28.37 -31.54 -13.26
N GLU A 20 -29.01 -30.42 -13.14
CA GLU A 20 -28.54 -29.13 -13.56
C GLU A 20 -27.02 -29.10 -13.34
N VAL A 21 -26.29 -29.37 -14.39
CA VAL A 21 -24.88 -29.02 -14.41
C VAL A 21 -24.91 -27.52 -14.32
N VAL A 22 -24.86 -27.01 -13.11
CA VAL A 22 -24.67 -25.59 -12.86
C VAL A 22 -23.33 -25.28 -13.46
N VAL A 23 -23.31 -25.05 -14.77
CA VAL A 23 -22.19 -24.54 -15.52
C VAL A 23 -22.04 -23.10 -15.02
N ARG A 24 -21.43 -22.97 -13.83
CA ARG A 24 -20.99 -21.65 -13.37
C ARG A 24 -20.02 -21.16 -14.42
N PRO A 25 -20.28 -20.01 -15.07
CA PRO A 25 -19.36 -19.49 -16.07
C PRO A 25 -17.99 -19.36 -15.40
N ASN A 26 -16.94 -19.83 -16.09
CA ASN A 26 -15.58 -19.80 -15.59
C ASN A 26 -15.15 -18.32 -15.51
N ILE A 27 -15.43 -17.67 -14.37
CA ILE A 27 -15.11 -16.26 -14.15
C ILE A 27 -13.66 -16.19 -13.71
N SER A 28 -12.84 -15.47 -14.46
CA SER A 28 -11.44 -15.19 -14.07
C SER A 28 -11.39 -14.62 -12.65
N TYR A 29 -10.39 -15.04 -11.86
CA TYR A 29 -10.13 -14.58 -10.50
C TYR A 29 -10.24 -13.05 -10.35
N TRP A 30 -9.60 -12.30 -11.25
CA TRP A 30 -9.61 -10.83 -11.25
C TRP A 30 -10.99 -10.23 -11.55
N LYS A 31 -11.75 -10.85 -12.43
CA LYS A 31 -13.10 -10.39 -12.77
C LYS A 31 -14.06 -10.61 -11.59
N ASP A 32 -13.91 -11.71 -10.86
CA ASP A 32 -14.70 -11.98 -9.66
C ASP A 32 -14.32 -11.02 -8.52
N ALA A 33 -13.03 -10.82 -8.27
CA ALA A 33 -12.55 -9.86 -7.29
C ALA A 33 -13.06 -8.43 -7.57
N TRP A 34 -12.97 -7.97 -8.82
CA TRP A 34 -13.53 -6.67 -9.22
C TRP A 34 -15.03 -6.57 -9.04
N ARG A 35 -15.77 -7.64 -9.38
CA ARG A 35 -17.22 -7.69 -9.19
C ARG A 35 -17.61 -7.56 -7.72
N ARG A 36 -16.87 -8.20 -6.82
CA ARG A 36 -17.09 -8.13 -5.37
C ARG A 36 -16.74 -6.75 -4.83
N LEU A 37 -15.60 -6.20 -5.21
CA LEU A 37 -15.17 -4.86 -4.82
C LEU A 37 -16.22 -3.81 -5.22
N ARG A 38 -16.77 -3.87 -6.45
CA ARG A 38 -17.84 -2.96 -6.91
C ARG A 38 -19.15 -3.09 -6.13
N LYS A 39 -19.40 -4.22 -5.49
CA LYS A 39 -20.57 -4.41 -4.64
C LYS A 39 -20.40 -3.82 -3.24
N ASN A 40 -19.17 -3.50 -2.83
CA ASN A 40 -18.90 -2.85 -1.56
C ASN A 40 -18.93 -1.32 -1.75
N PRO A 41 -20.02 -0.63 -1.36
CA PRO A 41 -20.16 0.81 -1.59
C PRO A 41 -19.16 1.62 -0.79
N VAL A 42 -18.74 1.12 0.38
CA VAL A 42 -17.79 1.81 1.26
C VAL A 42 -16.40 1.82 0.62
N ALA A 43 -15.95 0.68 0.10
CA ALA A 43 -14.67 0.58 -0.61
C ALA A 43 -14.67 1.40 -1.92
N MET A 44 -15.80 1.42 -2.64
CA MET A 44 -15.93 2.23 -3.85
C MET A 44 -15.95 3.72 -3.57
N THR A 45 -16.56 4.15 -2.47
CA THR A 45 -16.50 5.55 -2.02
C THR A 45 -15.07 5.94 -1.65
N ALA A 46 -14.37 5.08 -0.91
CA ALA A 46 -12.96 5.29 -0.57
C ALA A 46 -12.07 5.41 -1.82
N LEU A 47 -12.28 4.52 -2.81
CA LEU A 47 -11.58 4.60 -4.09
C LEU A 47 -11.87 5.92 -4.82
N PHE A 48 -13.13 6.35 -4.84
CA PHE A 48 -13.51 7.64 -5.45
C PHE A 48 -12.80 8.81 -4.77
N VAL A 49 -12.76 8.83 -3.43
CA VAL A 49 -12.06 9.87 -2.65
C VAL A 49 -10.57 9.85 -2.95
N LEU A 50 -9.92 8.67 -3.01
CA LEU A 50 -8.51 8.54 -3.38
C LEU A 50 -8.22 9.10 -4.77
N VAL A 51 -9.03 8.73 -5.76
CA VAL A 51 -8.89 9.24 -7.12
C VAL A 51 -9.08 10.76 -7.15
N ALA A 52 -10.07 11.28 -6.44
CA ALA A 52 -10.30 12.73 -6.34
C ALA A 52 -9.09 13.45 -5.71
N ILE A 53 -8.51 12.91 -4.63
CA ILE A 53 -7.32 13.47 -3.99
C ILE A 53 -6.12 13.45 -4.94
N ILE A 54 -5.89 12.35 -5.64
CA ILE A 54 -4.79 12.25 -6.62
C ILE A 54 -5.00 13.28 -7.75
N LEU A 55 -6.19 13.37 -8.29
CA LEU A 55 -6.51 14.37 -9.31
C LEU A 55 -6.32 15.80 -8.79
N MET A 56 -6.81 16.10 -7.59
CA MET A 56 -6.60 17.40 -6.96
C MET A 56 -5.12 17.69 -6.70
N SER A 57 -4.33 16.71 -6.29
CA SER A 57 -2.89 16.90 -6.07
C SER A 57 -2.13 17.24 -7.35
N VAL A 58 -2.64 16.82 -8.52
CA VAL A 58 -2.04 17.12 -9.83
C VAL A 58 -2.62 18.40 -10.42
N PHE A 59 -3.94 18.51 -10.47
CA PHE A 59 -4.61 19.57 -11.23
C PHE A 59 -4.85 20.86 -10.44
N ALA A 60 -5.08 20.79 -9.12
CA ALA A 60 -5.38 21.98 -8.33
C ALA A 60 -4.24 23.02 -8.34
N PRO A 61 -2.95 22.65 -8.21
CA PRO A 61 -1.84 23.59 -8.34
C PRO A 61 -1.74 24.20 -9.74
N ILE A 62 -2.02 23.42 -10.79
CA ILE A 62 -1.95 23.87 -12.20
C ILE A 62 -3.08 24.87 -12.48
N LEU A 63 -4.33 24.54 -12.09
CA LEU A 63 -5.50 25.38 -12.32
C LEU A 63 -5.44 26.69 -11.53
N ARG A 64 -4.90 26.62 -10.33
CA ARG A 64 -4.77 27.79 -9.46
C ARG A 64 -3.68 28.75 -9.95
N ASN A 65 -2.61 28.22 -10.55
CA ASN A 65 -1.45 28.96 -11.06
C ASN A 65 -0.93 30.03 -10.10
N MET A 66 -0.96 29.74 -8.78
CA MET A 66 -0.42 30.63 -7.75
C MET A 66 1.01 30.21 -7.40
N ASP A 67 1.84 31.21 -7.18
CA ASP A 67 3.20 31.00 -6.70
C ASP A 67 3.14 30.50 -5.25
N TYR A 68 3.69 29.28 -5.03
CA TYR A 68 3.73 28.60 -3.75
C TYR A 68 5.15 28.61 -3.13
N GLU A 69 6.12 29.20 -3.81
CA GLU A 69 7.52 29.27 -3.39
C GLU A 69 7.92 30.65 -2.89
N THR A 70 7.49 31.69 -3.60
CA THR A 70 7.89 33.07 -3.30
C THR A 70 7.33 33.56 -1.95
N VAL A 71 8.23 34.08 -1.14
CA VAL A 71 7.88 34.67 0.16
C VAL A 71 7.32 36.06 -0.02
N VAL A 72 6.05 36.28 0.37
CA VAL A 72 5.39 37.58 0.30
C VAL A 72 5.06 38.08 1.69
N THR A 73 5.99 38.84 2.27
CA THR A 73 5.90 39.30 3.67
C THR A 73 4.60 40.04 4.01
N ALA A 74 4.05 40.81 3.07
CA ALA A 74 2.79 41.54 3.23
C ALA A 74 1.55 40.62 3.33
N LYS A 75 1.65 39.36 2.90
CA LYS A 75 0.55 38.38 2.87
C LYS A 75 0.70 37.25 3.92
N LYS A 76 1.54 37.48 4.95
CA LYS A 76 1.75 36.49 6.02
C LYS A 76 0.49 36.24 6.83
N ASN A 77 0.20 34.95 7.11
CA ASN A 77 -0.83 34.53 8.05
C ASN A 77 -2.22 35.11 7.75
N LEU A 78 -2.55 35.34 6.48
CA LEU A 78 -3.90 35.78 6.11
C LEU A 78 -4.90 34.63 6.31
N PRO A 79 -6.06 34.90 6.95
CA PRO A 79 -7.11 33.89 7.07
C PRO A 79 -7.68 33.50 5.70
N PRO A 80 -8.41 32.40 5.60
CA PRO A 80 -9.10 32.00 4.38
C PRO A 80 -9.96 33.14 3.81
N ASN A 81 -9.77 33.44 2.54
CA ASN A 81 -10.45 34.50 1.81
C ASN A 81 -10.60 34.14 0.32
N SER A 82 -11.16 35.06 -0.50
CA SER A 82 -11.39 34.81 -1.93
C SER A 82 -10.10 34.61 -2.74
N GLU A 83 -9.00 35.23 -2.31
CA GLU A 83 -7.68 35.06 -2.94
C GLU A 83 -6.97 33.82 -2.41
N PHE A 84 -6.99 33.57 -1.10
CA PHE A 84 -6.34 32.45 -0.43
C PHE A 84 -7.41 31.52 0.20
N TRP A 85 -7.81 30.47 -0.52
CA TRP A 85 -8.94 29.60 -0.10
C TRP A 85 -8.70 28.90 1.22
N PHE A 86 -7.46 28.47 1.50
CA PHE A 86 -7.08 27.91 2.80
C PHE A 86 -6.30 28.90 3.68
N GLY A 87 -6.24 30.18 3.25
CA GLY A 87 -5.38 31.19 3.86
C GLY A 87 -3.94 31.11 3.37
N SER A 88 -3.05 31.89 3.98
CA SER A 88 -1.62 31.88 3.71
C SER A 88 -0.81 31.37 4.91
N ASP A 89 0.39 30.90 4.65
CA ASP A 89 1.32 30.43 5.67
C ASP A 89 2.14 31.58 6.32
N GLY A 90 3.02 31.22 7.28
CA GLY A 90 3.90 32.17 7.95
C GLY A 90 4.91 32.89 7.05
N MET A 91 5.02 32.51 5.78
CA MET A 91 5.85 33.14 4.75
C MET A 91 5.01 33.89 3.71
N GLY A 92 3.67 33.85 3.82
CA GLY A 92 2.75 34.55 2.90
C GLY A 92 2.47 33.77 1.61
N ARG A 93 2.70 32.46 1.60
CA ARG A 93 2.49 31.57 0.45
C ARG A 93 1.09 30.94 0.50
N ASP A 94 0.52 30.62 -0.66
CA ASP A 94 -0.82 30.02 -0.76
C ASP A 94 -0.87 28.61 -0.13
N LEU A 95 -1.62 28.46 0.97
CA LEU A 95 -1.72 27.21 1.69
C LEU A 95 -2.48 26.14 0.90
N PHE A 96 -3.49 26.51 0.10
CA PHE A 96 -4.25 25.57 -0.73
C PHE A 96 -3.34 24.85 -1.73
N THR A 97 -2.57 25.59 -2.53
CA THR A 97 -1.64 25.04 -3.49
C THR A 97 -0.59 24.16 -2.81
N ARG A 98 -0.07 24.63 -1.67
CA ARG A 98 0.93 23.88 -0.89
C ARG A 98 0.39 22.57 -0.33
N VAL A 99 -0.84 22.53 0.15
CA VAL A 99 -1.47 21.29 0.65
C VAL A 99 -1.56 20.23 -0.45
N TRP A 100 -1.98 20.60 -1.65
CA TRP A 100 -2.09 19.64 -2.76
C TRP A 100 -0.74 19.19 -3.32
N ILE A 101 0.24 20.08 -3.38
CA ILE A 101 1.62 19.70 -3.74
C ILE A 101 2.21 18.80 -2.65
N GLY A 102 2.03 19.14 -1.37
CA GLY A 102 2.47 18.32 -0.25
C GLY A 102 1.83 16.93 -0.27
N ALA A 103 0.54 16.84 -0.60
CA ALA A 103 -0.16 15.57 -0.79
C ALA A 103 0.47 14.73 -1.92
N ARG A 104 0.77 15.35 -3.07
CA ARG A 104 1.47 14.69 -4.19
C ARG A 104 2.81 14.12 -3.76
N VAL A 105 3.60 14.91 -3.02
CA VAL A 105 4.92 14.50 -2.55
C VAL A 105 4.82 13.33 -1.56
N SER A 106 3.97 13.43 -0.52
CA SER A 106 3.78 12.35 0.45
C SER A 106 3.26 11.05 -0.20
N ILE A 107 2.28 11.15 -1.11
CA ILE A 107 1.75 9.98 -1.84
C ILE A 107 2.84 9.39 -2.75
N SER A 108 3.63 10.22 -3.45
CA SER A 108 4.70 9.71 -4.32
C SER A 108 5.78 8.97 -3.55
N ILE A 109 6.20 9.50 -2.40
CA ILE A 109 7.16 8.82 -1.50
C ILE A 109 6.60 7.47 -1.06
N ALA A 110 5.35 7.44 -0.62
CA ALA A 110 4.73 6.22 -0.13
C ALA A 110 4.59 5.15 -1.21
N ILE A 111 4.15 5.52 -2.41
CA ILE A 111 4.02 4.58 -3.54
C ILE A 111 5.38 4.02 -3.93
N VAL A 112 6.38 4.87 -4.13
CA VAL A 112 7.72 4.42 -4.56
C VAL A 112 8.38 3.56 -3.49
N ALA A 113 8.33 3.97 -2.22
CA ALA A 113 8.88 3.19 -1.11
C ALA A 113 8.19 1.82 -1.00
N THR A 114 6.85 1.76 -1.09
CA THR A 114 6.10 0.50 -1.06
C THR A 114 6.43 -0.40 -2.25
N LEU A 115 6.60 0.14 -3.45
CA LEU A 115 6.99 -0.66 -4.62
C LEU A 115 8.38 -1.29 -4.44
N ILE A 116 9.34 -0.52 -3.92
CA ILE A 116 10.69 -1.03 -3.63
C ILE A 116 10.63 -2.10 -2.53
N ASP A 117 9.88 -1.83 -1.45
CA ASP A 117 9.63 -2.77 -0.35
C ASP A 117 9.10 -4.12 -0.86
N VAL A 118 8.05 -4.09 -1.66
CA VAL A 118 7.43 -5.29 -2.23
C VAL A 118 8.38 -6.03 -3.17
N VAL A 119 9.08 -5.32 -4.07
CA VAL A 119 10.01 -5.96 -5.00
C VAL A 119 11.16 -6.64 -4.24
N VAL A 120 11.80 -5.92 -3.32
CA VAL A 120 12.92 -6.45 -2.52
C VAL A 120 12.42 -7.56 -1.60
N GLY A 121 11.32 -7.34 -0.89
CA GLY A 121 10.73 -8.33 0.03
C GLY A 121 10.30 -9.61 -0.66
N CYS A 122 9.64 -9.52 -1.82
CA CYS A 122 9.24 -10.68 -2.60
C CYS A 122 10.44 -11.49 -3.11
N LEU A 123 11.46 -10.82 -3.63
CA LEU A 123 12.66 -11.50 -4.11
C LEU A 123 13.43 -12.14 -2.95
N TYR A 124 13.66 -11.39 -1.89
CA TYR A 124 14.38 -11.87 -0.72
C TYR A 124 13.66 -13.03 -0.01
N GLY A 125 12.40 -12.85 0.33
CA GLY A 125 11.58 -13.89 0.95
C GLY A 125 11.38 -15.11 0.06
N GLY A 126 11.25 -14.88 -1.26
CA GLY A 126 11.14 -15.92 -2.27
C GLY A 126 12.37 -16.80 -2.35
N ILE A 127 13.56 -16.19 -2.41
CA ILE A 127 14.85 -16.90 -2.46
C ILE A 127 15.07 -17.67 -1.15
N ALA A 128 14.86 -17.03 0.00
CA ALA A 128 15.02 -17.65 1.30
C ALA A 128 14.16 -18.92 1.43
N ALA A 129 12.86 -18.82 1.13
CA ALA A 129 11.91 -19.92 1.24
C ALA A 129 12.20 -21.05 0.24
N TYR A 130 12.59 -20.70 -1.00
CA TYR A 130 12.86 -21.69 -2.03
C TYR A 130 14.14 -22.47 -1.76
N CYS A 131 15.26 -21.79 -1.46
CA CYS A 131 16.54 -22.44 -1.17
C CYS A 131 16.48 -23.26 0.12
N GLY A 132 15.82 -22.74 1.17
CA GLY A 132 15.72 -23.43 2.47
C GLY A 132 17.06 -23.61 3.18
N GLY A 133 17.06 -24.44 4.23
CA GLY A 133 18.27 -24.82 4.97
C GLY A 133 19.11 -23.64 5.43
N ILE A 134 20.42 -23.70 5.29
CA ILE A 134 21.38 -22.70 5.75
C ILE A 134 21.16 -21.33 5.07
N VAL A 135 20.75 -21.31 3.80
CA VAL A 135 20.50 -20.06 3.07
C VAL A 135 19.35 -19.32 3.69
N ASP A 136 18.25 -20.00 3.95
CA ASP A 136 17.09 -19.42 4.63
C ASP A 136 17.44 -18.93 6.03
N GLU A 137 18.19 -19.71 6.80
CA GLU A 137 18.62 -19.36 8.15
C GLU A 137 19.48 -18.08 8.15
N ILE A 138 20.48 -17.98 7.29
CA ILE A 138 21.34 -16.80 7.19
C ILE A 138 20.53 -15.57 6.75
N MET A 139 19.69 -15.71 5.72
CA MET A 139 18.86 -14.62 5.23
C MET A 139 17.88 -14.12 6.29
N MET A 140 17.24 -15.02 7.04
CA MET A 140 16.35 -14.62 8.13
C MET A 140 17.11 -14.02 9.31
N ARG A 141 18.32 -14.44 9.59
CA ARG A 141 19.18 -13.81 10.61
C ARG A 141 19.48 -12.35 10.28
N ILE A 142 19.74 -12.03 9.01
CA ILE A 142 19.92 -10.64 8.57
C ILE A 142 18.63 -9.83 8.82
N VAL A 143 17.46 -10.38 8.46
CA VAL A 143 16.17 -9.74 8.72
C VAL A 143 15.93 -9.52 10.23
N GLU A 144 16.28 -10.49 11.08
CA GLU A 144 16.15 -10.37 12.54
C GLU A 144 17.06 -9.26 13.10
N VAL A 145 18.32 -9.19 12.64
CA VAL A 145 19.27 -8.14 13.06
C VAL A 145 18.74 -6.76 12.67
N LEU A 146 18.25 -6.59 11.45
CA LEU A 146 17.66 -5.32 11.01
C LEU A 146 16.43 -4.94 11.83
N ASN A 147 15.57 -5.90 12.14
CA ASN A 147 14.36 -5.65 12.94
C ASN A 147 14.63 -5.49 14.45
N SER A 148 15.81 -5.88 14.95
CA SER A 148 16.18 -5.66 16.35
C SER A 148 16.45 -4.19 16.67
N ILE A 149 16.77 -3.40 15.64
CA ILE A 149 16.96 -1.96 15.75
C ILE A 149 15.62 -1.27 15.50
N PRO A 150 15.14 -0.40 16.41
CA PRO A 150 13.93 0.37 16.15
C PRO A 150 14.04 1.13 14.82
N SER A 151 13.10 0.92 13.91
CA SER A 151 13.14 1.47 12.55
C SER A 151 13.32 2.99 12.53
N LEU A 152 12.71 3.70 13.48
CA LEU A 152 12.85 5.14 13.62
C LEU A 152 14.30 5.55 13.89
N ILE A 153 15.01 4.84 14.77
CA ILE A 153 16.42 5.14 15.08
C ILE A 153 17.29 4.89 13.85
N LEU A 154 17.07 3.78 13.14
CA LEU A 154 17.84 3.47 11.94
C LEU A 154 17.62 4.51 10.83
N THR A 155 16.34 4.88 10.59
CA THR A 155 16.00 5.94 9.63
C THR A 155 16.64 7.28 10.01
N LEU A 156 16.61 7.64 11.30
CA LEU A 156 17.28 8.81 11.84
C LEU A 156 18.78 8.83 11.54
N LEU A 157 19.47 7.73 11.84
CA LEU A 157 20.93 7.62 11.59
C LEU A 157 21.25 7.79 10.11
N ILE A 158 20.42 7.19 9.23
CA ILE A 158 20.59 7.32 7.78
C ILE A 158 20.42 8.78 7.34
N LEU A 159 19.38 9.47 7.84
CA LEU A 159 19.13 10.88 7.49
C LEU A 159 20.21 11.82 8.06
N VAL A 160 20.76 11.53 9.22
CA VAL A 160 21.88 12.30 9.77
C VAL A 160 23.12 12.19 8.89
N VAL A 161 23.39 11.00 8.34
CA VAL A 161 24.55 10.76 7.47
C VAL A 161 24.34 11.29 6.06
N LEU A 162 23.17 11.06 5.47
CA LEU A 162 22.86 11.41 4.07
C LEU A 162 22.32 12.83 3.91
N GLY A 163 21.86 13.46 5.00
CA GLY A 163 21.15 14.73 4.97
C GLY A 163 19.66 14.58 4.71
N ASN A 164 18.93 15.72 4.78
CA ASN A 164 17.48 15.77 4.60
C ASN A 164 17.13 16.16 3.17
N GLY A 165 16.50 15.26 2.44
CA GLY A 165 16.04 15.49 1.08
C GLY A 165 15.09 14.42 0.62
N TYR A 166 14.44 14.61 -0.53
CA TYR A 166 13.46 13.67 -1.09
C TYR A 166 14.06 12.26 -1.28
N TYR A 167 15.20 12.16 -1.96
CA TYR A 167 15.84 10.88 -2.24
C TYR A 167 16.43 10.22 -0.98
N GLN A 168 16.99 11.02 -0.07
CA GLN A 168 17.55 10.55 1.20
C GLN A 168 16.46 9.98 2.10
N LEU A 169 15.34 10.69 2.23
CA LEU A 169 14.17 10.22 2.98
C LEU A 169 13.61 8.92 2.38
N MET A 170 13.46 8.88 1.06
CA MET A 170 12.99 7.69 0.36
C MET A 170 13.92 6.49 0.57
N LEU A 171 15.23 6.67 0.45
CA LEU A 171 16.23 5.62 0.72
C LEU A 171 16.16 5.14 2.17
N ALA A 172 16.05 6.06 3.13
CA ALA A 172 15.96 5.72 4.54
C ALA A 172 14.70 4.88 4.84
N LEU A 173 13.57 5.20 4.21
CA LEU A 173 12.34 4.42 4.33
C LEU A 173 12.48 3.02 3.70
N CYS A 174 13.13 2.91 2.54
CA CYS A 174 13.27 1.64 1.83
C CYS A 174 14.21 0.65 2.53
N ILE A 175 15.22 1.12 3.30
CA ILE A 175 16.21 0.23 3.91
C ILE A 175 15.59 -0.70 4.97
N THR A 176 14.55 -0.27 5.65
CA THR A 176 13.94 -1.02 6.76
C THR A 176 12.62 -1.69 6.42
N ALA A 177 11.88 -1.17 5.45
CA ALA A 177 10.50 -1.56 5.20
C ALA A 177 10.36 -3.00 4.66
N TRP A 178 11.24 -3.41 3.72
CA TRP A 178 11.15 -4.68 3.00
C TRP A 178 11.21 -5.95 3.87
N THR A 179 11.70 -5.84 5.10
CA THR A 179 11.88 -6.99 6.01
C THR A 179 10.57 -7.64 6.42
N GLY A 180 9.50 -6.84 6.57
CA GLY A 180 8.14 -7.31 6.85
C GLY A 180 7.58 -8.12 5.70
N CYS A 181 7.63 -7.56 4.50
CA CYS A 181 7.20 -8.21 3.26
C CYS A 181 8.00 -9.51 3.01
N ALA A 182 9.32 -9.51 3.21
CA ALA A 182 10.16 -10.69 3.04
C ALA A 182 9.72 -11.85 3.95
N ARG A 183 9.44 -11.60 5.23
CA ARG A 183 8.96 -12.63 6.16
C ARG A 183 7.58 -13.17 5.76
N MET A 184 6.68 -12.28 5.36
CA MET A 184 5.34 -12.66 4.93
C MET A 184 5.38 -13.54 3.68
N ILE A 185 6.13 -13.13 2.65
CA ILE A 185 6.29 -13.88 1.39
C ILE A 185 7.01 -15.20 1.63
N ARG A 186 8.06 -15.22 2.48
CA ARG A 186 8.71 -16.47 2.88
C ARG A 186 7.71 -17.46 3.47
N GLY A 187 6.89 -17.04 4.43
CA GLY A 187 5.88 -17.91 5.06
C GLY A 187 4.89 -18.48 4.04
N GLN A 188 4.42 -17.65 3.11
CA GLN A 188 3.49 -18.08 2.06
C GLN A 188 4.15 -19.05 1.06
N ILE A 189 5.38 -18.79 0.66
CA ILE A 189 6.10 -19.64 -0.30
C ILE A 189 6.46 -20.99 0.31
N LEU A 190 6.82 -21.07 1.59
CA LEU A 190 7.03 -22.35 2.28
C LEU A 190 5.78 -23.24 2.22
N GLN A 191 4.58 -22.68 2.38
CA GLN A 191 3.33 -23.43 2.24
C GLN A 191 3.07 -23.88 0.79
N LEU A 192 3.36 -23.02 -0.19
CA LEU A 192 3.12 -23.33 -1.61
C LEU A 192 4.15 -24.30 -2.19
N ARG A 193 5.36 -24.34 -1.66
CA ARG A 193 6.46 -25.19 -2.14
C ARG A 193 6.11 -26.69 -2.07
N GLU A 194 5.31 -27.09 -1.08
CA GLU A 194 4.88 -28.48 -0.90
C GLU A 194 3.68 -28.87 -1.78
N SER A 195 3.19 -27.95 -2.63
CA SER A 195 2.06 -28.22 -3.51
C SER A 195 2.44 -29.10 -4.70
N GLU A 196 1.50 -29.96 -5.13
CA GLU A 196 1.72 -30.94 -6.22
C GLU A 196 2.22 -30.32 -7.53
N TYR A 197 1.71 -29.13 -7.87
CA TYR A 197 2.11 -28.45 -9.12
C TYR A 197 3.54 -27.92 -9.07
N VAL A 198 4.07 -27.57 -7.90
CA VAL A 198 5.46 -27.15 -7.71
C VAL A 198 6.39 -28.38 -7.80
N LEU A 199 6.03 -29.45 -7.10
CA LEU A 199 6.77 -30.71 -7.15
C LEU A 199 6.82 -31.28 -8.57
N ALA A 200 5.71 -31.20 -9.32
CA ALA A 200 5.69 -31.60 -10.74
C ALA A 200 6.61 -30.73 -11.61
N ALA A 201 6.64 -29.41 -11.37
CA ALA A 201 7.54 -28.50 -12.10
C ALA A 201 9.02 -28.79 -11.80
N GLU A 202 9.36 -29.12 -10.55
CA GLU A 202 10.71 -29.55 -10.15
C GLU A 202 11.11 -30.89 -10.84
N ALA A 203 10.23 -31.87 -10.81
CA ALA A 203 10.43 -33.16 -11.46
C ALA A 203 10.65 -33.04 -12.98
N LEU A 204 10.04 -32.01 -13.61
CA LEU A 204 10.24 -31.68 -15.02
C LEU A 204 11.50 -30.83 -15.27
N GLY A 205 12.34 -30.59 -14.28
CA GLY A 205 13.61 -29.88 -14.39
C GLY A 205 13.48 -28.35 -14.51
N ALA A 206 12.40 -27.76 -14.02
CA ALA A 206 12.28 -26.30 -13.98
C ALA A 206 13.34 -25.68 -13.04
N SER A 207 13.99 -24.59 -13.51
CA SER A 207 14.99 -23.91 -12.69
C SER A 207 14.35 -23.21 -11.49
N PRO A 208 15.10 -23.00 -10.37
CA PRO A 208 14.63 -22.30 -9.17
C PRO A 208 13.98 -20.96 -9.46
N ILE A 209 14.63 -20.14 -10.28
CA ILE A 209 14.11 -18.82 -10.67
C ILE A 209 12.78 -18.95 -11.42
N ARG A 210 12.64 -19.95 -12.29
CA ARG A 210 11.41 -20.20 -13.02
C ARG A 210 10.28 -20.63 -12.10
N ILE A 211 10.55 -21.45 -11.09
CA ILE A 211 9.57 -21.89 -10.09
C ILE A 211 9.12 -20.70 -9.28
N ILE A 212 10.03 -19.89 -8.74
CA ILE A 212 9.70 -18.69 -7.97
C ILE A 212 8.85 -17.72 -8.79
N THR A 213 9.31 -17.34 -9.99
CA THR A 213 8.68 -16.27 -10.76
C THR A 213 7.42 -16.70 -11.52
N LYS A 214 7.29 -17.97 -11.94
CA LYS A 214 6.15 -18.46 -12.73
C LYS A 214 5.12 -19.25 -11.94
N HIS A 215 5.51 -19.85 -10.83
CA HIS A 215 4.63 -20.73 -10.06
C HIS A 215 4.33 -20.18 -8.66
N LEU A 216 5.33 -19.70 -7.91
CA LEU A 216 5.14 -19.28 -6.53
C LEU A 216 4.64 -17.82 -6.43
N LEU A 217 5.36 -16.85 -6.97
CA LEU A 217 4.96 -15.43 -6.89
C LEU A 217 3.59 -15.12 -7.51
N PRO A 218 3.20 -15.67 -8.69
CA PRO A 218 1.85 -15.42 -9.21
C PRO A 218 0.73 -15.94 -8.31
N ASN A 219 0.98 -17.01 -7.55
CA ASN A 219 0.01 -17.55 -6.60
C ASN A 219 -0.03 -16.74 -5.27
N THR A 220 0.97 -15.90 -5.02
CA THR A 220 0.98 -14.98 -3.86
C THR A 220 0.50 -13.57 -4.21
N ILE A 221 0.12 -13.30 -5.47
CA ILE A 221 -0.16 -11.94 -5.95
C ILE A 221 -1.32 -11.26 -5.19
N GLY A 222 -2.33 -12.04 -4.77
CA GLY A 222 -3.42 -11.52 -3.93
C GLY A 222 -2.92 -10.99 -2.60
N LEU A 223 -1.99 -11.71 -1.96
CA LEU A 223 -1.36 -11.31 -0.71
C LEU A 223 -0.45 -10.08 -0.90
N ILE A 224 0.30 -10.04 -2.01
CA ILE A 224 1.15 -8.89 -2.36
C ILE A 224 0.33 -7.62 -2.54
N ILE A 225 -0.83 -7.70 -3.20
CA ILE A 225 -1.71 -6.55 -3.39
C ILE A 225 -2.26 -6.04 -2.05
N LEU A 226 -2.59 -6.95 -1.13
CA LEU A 226 -3.03 -6.59 0.21
C LEU A 226 -1.92 -5.92 1.01
N GLU A 227 -0.68 -6.41 0.88
CA GLU A 227 0.50 -5.80 1.48
C GLU A 227 0.71 -4.37 0.96
N VAL A 228 0.65 -4.17 -0.36
CA VAL A 228 0.73 -2.83 -0.97
C VAL A 228 -0.34 -1.89 -0.40
N ALA A 229 -1.59 -2.37 -0.31
CA ALA A 229 -2.70 -1.55 0.15
C ALA A 229 -2.56 -1.12 1.62
N SER A 230 -1.97 -1.96 2.49
CA SER A 230 -1.74 -1.65 3.91
C SER A 230 -0.44 -0.89 4.17
N THR A 231 0.57 -1.08 3.34
CA THR A 231 1.88 -0.44 3.51
C THR A 231 1.86 1.03 3.11
N ILE A 232 1.16 1.40 2.03
CA ILE A 232 1.09 2.81 1.58
C ILE A 232 0.64 3.77 2.69
N PRO A 233 -0.50 3.58 3.38
CA PRO A 233 -0.91 4.48 4.46
C PRO A 233 0.08 4.46 5.64
N SER A 234 0.68 3.32 5.94
CA SER A 234 1.69 3.19 6.99
C SER A 234 2.94 4.01 6.69
N VAL A 235 3.42 3.99 5.44
CA VAL A 235 4.57 4.81 5.01
C VAL A 235 4.23 6.30 5.05
N ILE A 236 3.01 6.72 4.68
CA ILE A 236 2.57 8.12 4.78
C ILE A 236 2.59 8.59 6.23
N VAL A 237 2.07 7.79 7.17
CA VAL A 237 2.10 8.10 8.60
C VAL A 237 3.54 8.20 9.10
N TYR A 238 4.40 7.29 8.70
CA TYR A 238 5.79 7.25 9.10
C TYR A 238 6.59 8.45 8.55
N GLU A 239 6.43 8.78 7.26
CA GLU A 239 6.99 9.98 6.62
C GLU A 239 6.53 11.26 7.36
N THR A 240 5.23 11.34 7.63
CA THR A 240 4.63 12.47 8.37
C THR A 240 5.24 12.61 9.76
N THR A 241 5.44 11.49 10.46
CA THR A 241 6.07 11.49 11.81
C THR A 241 7.51 11.98 11.75
N LEU A 242 8.30 11.52 10.77
CA LEU A 242 9.67 12.00 10.58
C LEU A 242 9.72 13.49 10.27
N SER A 243 8.85 13.95 9.38
CA SER A 243 8.72 15.36 9.03
C SER A 243 8.30 16.22 10.23
N PHE A 244 7.41 15.70 11.07
CA PHE A 244 6.96 16.35 12.31
C PHE A 244 8.10 16.51 13.33
N LEU A 245 8.98 15.52 13.39
CA LEU A 245 10.19 15.56 14.22
C LEU A 245 11.31 16.47 13.63
N GLY A 246 11.05 17.15 12.50
CA GLY A 246 12.04 18.02 11.86
C GLY A 246 13.02 17.31 10.94
N LEU A 247 12.82 16.04 10.65
CA LEU A 247 13.67 15.18 9.83
C LEU A 247 13.09 14.92 8.45
N GLY A 248 12.04 15.65 8.10
CA GLY A 248 11.41 15.61 6.81
C GLY A 248 12.18 16.36 5.73
N LEU A 249 11.46 16.72 4.69
CA LEU A 249 12.01 17.47 3.55
C LEU A 249 12.45 18.87 3.98
N SER A 250 13.64 19.26 3.53
CA SER A 250 14.17 20.61 3.75
C SER A 250 13.69 21.57 2.66
N ILE A 251 13.49 22.84 3.02
CA ILE A 251 13.14 23.91 2.10
C ILE A 251 14.14 23.95 0.92
N PRO A 252 13.68 24.09 -0.34
CA PRO A 252 12.32 24.46 -0.78
C PRO A 252 11.31 23.30 -0.86
N ALA A 253 11.76 22.03 -0.80
CA ALA A 253 10.88 20.88 -0.84
C ALA A 253 10.04 20.78 0.46
N PHE A 254 8.84 20.26 0.34
CA PHE A 254 7.92 20.07 1.45
C PHE A 254 6.94 18.91 1.18
N SER A 255 6.40 18.36 2.24
CA SER A 255 5.38 17.31 2.23
C SER A 255 4.20 17.71 3.10
N LEU A 256 3.15 16.89 3.16
CA LEU A 256 2.06 17.12 4.13
C LEU A 256 2.61 17.13 5.57
N GLY A 257 3.54 16.23 5.91
CA GLY A 257 4.13 16.18 7.24
C GLY A 257 4.86 17.46 7.63
N SER A 258 5.64 18.05 6.72
CA SER A 258 6.31 19.32 6.98
C SER A 258 5.34 20.51 7.11
N LEU A 259 4.21 20.49 6.37
CA LEU A 259 3.15 21.49 6.54
C LEU A 259 2.45 21.33 7.89
N LEU A 260 2.23 20.11 8.37
CA LEU A 260 1.68 19.83 9.68
C LEU A 260 2.58 20.32 10.80
N SER A 261 3.90 20.08 10.69
CA SER A 261 4.88 20.58 11.65
C SER A 261 4.89 22.10 11.74
N ALA A 262 4.87 22.79 10.60
CA ALA A 262 4.77 24.24 10.54
C ALA A 262 3.43 24.76 11.09
N GLY A 263 2.31 24.10 10.72
CA GLY A 263 0.97 24.46 11.20
C GLY A 263 0.79 24.27 12.70
N GLN A 264 1.44 23.24 13.30
CA GLN A 264 1.43 23.02 14.74
C GLN A 264 2.08 24.19 15.49
N GLN A 265 3.22 24.67 15.00
CA GLN A 265 3.90 25.82 15.62
C GLN A 265 3.06 27.09 15.57
N ALA A 266 2.22 27.23 14.55
CA ALA A 266 1.35 28.37 14.34
C ALA A 266 -0.07 28.19 14.94
N MET A 267 -0.41 27.02 15.48
CA MET A 267 -1.77 26.61 15.84
C MET A 267 -2.48 27.55 16.83
N ALA A 268 -1.71 28.11 17.77
CA ALA A 268 -2.29 28.99 18.80
C ALA A 268 -2.91 30.27 18.22
N PHE A 269 -2.38 30.77 17.10
CA PHE A 269 -2.83 32.02 16.47
C PHE A 269 -3.50 31.80 15.12
N TYR A 270 -3.09 30.76 14.38
CA TYR A 270 -3.52 30.50 13.00
C TYR A 270 -3.92 29.03 12.82
N PRO A 271 -4.99 28.55 13.48
CA PRO A 271 -5.33 27.12 13.52
C PRO A 271 -5.65 26.53 12.14
N TYR A 272 -6.06 27.35 11.16
CA TYR A 272 -6.35 26.90 9.80
C TYR A 272 -5.10 26.34 9.08
N GLN A 273 -3.87 26.78 9.46
CA GLN A 273 -2.62 26.29 8.87
C GLN A 273 -2.36 24.83 9.25
N LEU A 274 -2.86 24.36 10.38
CA LEU A 274 -2.81 22.96 10.78
C LEU A 274 -4.03 22.19 10.25
N LEU A 275 -5.23 22.80 10.32
CA LEU A 275 -6.50 22.13 10.05
C LEU A 275 -6.58 21.56 8.62
N PHE A 276 -6.29 22.35 7.59
CA PHE A 276 -6.43 21.93 6.21
C PHE A 276 -5.47 20.79 5.81
N PRO A 277 -4.16 20.86 6.12
CA PRO A 277 -3.27 19.72 5.86
C PRO A 277 -3.68 18.47 6.64
N THR A 278 -4.17 18.60 7.89
CA THR A 278 -4.64 17.48 8.70
C THR A 278 -5.84 16.79 8.05
N ILE A 279 -6.85 17.56 7.61
CA ILE A 279 -8.04 16.99 6.95
C ILE A 279 -7.62 16.19 5.70
N VAL A 280 -6.77 16.76 4.86
CA VAL A 280 -6.32 16.07 3.64
C VAL A 280 -5.52 14.81 3.98
N LEU A 281 -4.62 14.86 4.97
CA LEU A 281 -3.87 13.68 5.43
C LEU A 281 -4.81 12.60 5.98
N CYS A 282 -5.76 12.96 6.83
CA CYS A 282 -6.74 12.02 7.38
C CYS A 282 -7.58 11.38 6.27
N LEU A 283 -8.02 12.15 5.28
CA LEU A 283 -8.77 11.62 4.15
C LEU A 283 -7.93 10.64 3.31
N ILE A 284 -6.66 10.92 3.08
CA ILE A 284 -5.74 10.01 2.39
C ILE A 284 -5.63 8.69 3.15
N ILE A 285 -5.25 8.75 4.44
CA ILE A 285 -5.02 7.55 5.26
C ILE A 285 -6.30 6.72 5.38
N LEU A 286 -7.42 7.37 5.71
CA LEU A 286 -8.70 6.70 5.87
C LEU A 286 -9.14 6.02 4.56
N SER A 287 -9.01 6.72 3.44
CA SER A 287 -9.40 6.18 2.14
C SER A 287 -8.53 5.00 1.71
N PHE A 288 -7.22 5.05 1.95
CA PHE A 288 -6.33 3.90 1.68
C PHE A 288 -6.68 2.70 2.55
N ASN A 289 -6.93 2.89 3.85
CA ASN A 289 -7.29 1.80 4.76
C ASN A 289 -8.62 1.17 4.36
N ILE A 290 -9.67 1.97 4.17
CA ILE A 290 -11.01 1.46 3.78
C ILE A 290 -10.96 0.76 2.43
N PHE A 291 -10.24 1.31 1.46
CA PHE A 291 -10.08 0.67 0.15
C PHE A 291 -9.28 -0.63 0.26
N GLY A 292 -8.22 -0.65 1.07
CA GLY A 292 -7.41 -1.83 1.36
C GLY A 292 -8.21 -2.96 2.00
N ASP A 293 -9.05 -2.65 2.99
CA ASP A 293 -9.96 -3.62 3.62
C ASP A 293 -10.97 -4.18 2.61
N GLY A 294 -11.61 -3.31 1.80
CA GLY A 294 -12.50 -3.75 0.75
C GLY A 294 -11.83 -4.60 -0.32
N LEU A 295 -10.57 -4.32 -0.63
CA LEU A 295 -9.77 -5.12 -1.55
C LEU A 295 -9.41 -6.47 -0.94
N ARG A 296 -9.12 -6.52 0.36
CA ARG A 296 -8.90 -7.75 1.13
C ARG A 296 -10.12 -8.65 1.05
N ASP A 297 -11.31 -8.13 1.35
CA ASP A 297 -12.56 -8.89 1.29
C ASP A 297 -12.85 -9.41 -0.13
N ALA A 298 -12.54 -8.61 -1.15
CA ALA A 298 -12.74 -8.99 -2.53
C ALA A 298 -11.78 -10.09 -3.02
N LEU A 299 -10.55 -10.15 -2.48
CA LEU A 299 -9.52 -11.11 -2.84
C LEU A 299 -9.53 -12.38 -1.97
N ASP A 300 -10.28 -12.41 -0.86
CA ASP A 300 -10.31 -13.57 0.05
C ASP A 300 -10.93 -14.79 -0.64
N PRO A 301 -10.16 -15.90 -0.78
CA PRO A 301 -10.66 -17.13 -1.38
C PRO A 301 -11.76 -17.80 -0.55
N LYS A 302 -11.79 -17.59 0.77
CA LYS A 302 -12.79 -18.21 1.67
C LYS A 302 -14.20 -17.66 1.46
N LEU A 303 -14.32 -16.48 0.89
CA LEU A 303 -15.59 -15.85 0.55
C LEU A 303 -16.10 -16.24 -0.85
N ARG A 304 -15.39 -17.13 -1.54
CA ARG A 304 -15.80 -17.71 -2.83
C ARG A 304 -16.90 -18.77 -2.62
N GLN A 305 -18.14 -18.36 -2.57
CA GLN A 305 -19.31 -19.26 -2.61
C GLN A 305 -19.87 -19.37 -4.01
#